data_f0e1a7ee35b88bcbe4f869481b63c4a8
#
_entry.id   f0e1a7ee35b88bcbe4f869481b63c4a8
#
_cell.length_a   1.000
_cell.length_b   1.000
_cell.length_c   1.000
_cell.angle_alpha   90.00
_cell.angle_beta   90.00
_cell.angle_gamma   90.00
#
_symmetry.space_group_name_H-M   'P 1'
#
loop_
_entity.id
_entity.type
_entity.pdbx_description
1 polymer ?
#
loop_
_entity_poly.entity_id
_entity_poly.type
_entity_poly.pdbx_seq_one_letter_code
_entity_poly.pdbx_strand_id
1 'polypeptide(L)'
;MMGIAKGLIDSGYKPEKTLVFCAMAAEEWGVSNTRYDWSTGAYNQIFRVHPEWIGKVIADINFELPAMNEGTSDQIRTSYELKTFVDGFKSAVPQVDGAFPDAIEIIVPTQTRSDHPSPSIPRLPSSVTAPPGGFAQTHYHSQFDDRDTYSREAFLFHHNMYGLLMMAYDHCAVSPLDFSTRLSALRDAMDDTVMTAQQTAALNAALDEAESAASAAWEKVSEVNAAYQKALDAGDTAQADALLQESRQLNADVLAAFKSAEDSF
;
A
#
# COMPACT_ATOMS: atom_id res chain seq x y z
N MET A 1 13.47 -8.29 -0.68
CA MET A 1 13.98 -7.15 0.11
C MET A 1 15.49 -6.94 -0.06
N MET A 2 16.38 -7.86 0.35
CA MET A 2 17.84 -7.64 0.32
C MET A 2 18.39 -7.28 -1.06
N GLY A 3 17.88 -7.89 -2.12
CA GLY A 3 18.27 -7.55 -3.51
C GLY A 3 17.90 -6.11 -3.88
N ILE A 4 16.71 -5.64 -3.47
CA ILE A 4 16.28 -4.25 -3.70
C ILE A 4 17.18 -3.28 -2.91
N ALA A 5 17.41 -3.54 -1.63
CA ALA A 5 18.31 -2.71 -0.81
C ALA A 5 19.71 -2.63 -1.42
N LYS A 6 20.26 -3.78 -1.85
CA LYS A 6 21.55 -3.83 -2.54
C LYS A 6 21.52 -3.04 -3.87
N GLY A 7 20.48 -3.20 -4.67
CA GLY A 7 20.32 -2.48 -5.93
C GLY A 7 20.30 -0.95 -5.74
N LEU A 8 19.59 -0.47 -4.75
CA LEU A 8 19.56 0.95 -4.40
C LEU A 8 20.96 1.46 -3.98
N ILE A 9 21.67 0.70 -3.14
CA ILE A 9 23.04 1.05 -2.73
C ILE A 9 24.00 1.05 -3.92
N ASP A 10 24.00 -0.01 -4.72
CA ASP A 10 24.91 -0.17 -5.86
C ASP A 10 24.66 0.87 -6.96
N SER A 11 23.42 1.32 -7.14
CA SER A 11 23.07 2.39 -8.08
C SER A 11 23.46 3.79 -7.58
N GLY A 12 23.81 3.90 -6.30
CA GLY A 12 24.07 5.20 -5.67
C GLY A 12 22.81 6.01 -5.39
N TYR A 13 21.63 5.35 -5.40
CA TYR A 13 20.36 5.99 -5.05
C TYR A 13 20.43 6.60 -3.65
N LYS A 14 19.99 7.82 -3.52
CA LYS A 14 19.92 8.54 -2.25
C LYS A 14 18.45 8.78 -1.94
N PRO A 15 17.88 8.03 -1.01
CA PRO A 15 16.47 8.20 -0.67
C PRO A 15 16.25 9.55 0.04
N GLU A 16 15.13 10.17 -0.28
CA GLU A 16 14.64 11.40 0.35
C GLU A 16 14.03 11.11 1.74
N LYS A 17 13.61 9.87 1.94
CA LYS A 17 13.03 9.37 3.19
C LYS A 17 13.81 8.19 3.74
N THR A 18 13.60 7.87 5.01
CA THR A 18 14.14 6.65 5.60
C THR A 18 13.42 5.42 5.02
N LEU A 19 14.17 4.57 4.35
CA LEU A 19 13.70 3.26 3.89
C LEU A 19 14.06 2.20 4.95
N VAL A 20 13.05 1.54 5.49
CA VAL A 20 13.22 0.50 6.52
C VAL A 20 12.92 -0.86 5.91
N PHE A 21 13.88 -1.78 5.95
CA PHE A 21 13.72 -3.16 5.50
C PHE A 21 13.58 -4.07 6.71
N CYS A 22 12.37 -4.57 6.94
CA CYS A 22 12.04 -5.42 8.07
C CYS A 22 11.89 -6.87 7.63
N ALA A 23 12.71 -7.77 8.19
CA ALA A 23 12.48 -9.21 8.13
C ALA A 23 11.84 -9.65 9.45
N MET A 24 10.53 -9.80 9.44
CA MET A 24 9.74 -10.10 10.64
C MET A 24 9.54 -11.61 10.81
N ALA A 25 9.31 -12.02 12.02
CA ALA A 25 8.97 -13.40 12.39
C ALA A 25 7.56 -13.46 12.96
N ALA A 26 7.01 -14.67 13.11
CA ALA A 26 5.70 -14.93 13.72
C ALA A 26 4.52 -14.31 12.92
N GLU A 27 4.61 -14.34 11.60
CA GLU A 27 3.51 -13.97 10.71
C GLU A 27 2.31 -14.88 10.94
N GLU A 28 2.52 -16.18 11.00
CA GLU A 28 1.49 -17.23 11.16
C GLU A 28 0.72 -17.19 12.50
N TRP A 29 0.99 -16.21 13.37
CA TRP A 29 0.40 -16.11 14.69
C TRP A 29 -0.42 -14.84 14.87
N GLY A 30 -1.63 -15.01 15.44
CA GLY A 30 -2.48 -13.89 15.84
C GLY A 30 -2.09 -13.29 17.19
N VAL A 31 -2.48 -12.05 17.41
CA VAL A 31 -2.28 -11.36 18.69
C VAL A 31 -3.53 -11.53 19.56
N SER A 32 -3.38 -12.20 20.71
CA SER A 32 -4.50 -12.50 21.63
C SER A 32 -5.30 -11.26 22.00
N ASN A 33 -6.62 -11.39 21.98
CA ASN A 33 -7.59 -10.34 22.27
C ASN A 33 -7.54 -9.12 21.32
N THR A 34 -7.05 -9.31 20.11
CA THR A 34 -7.08 -8.30 19.06
C THR A 34 -7.69 -8.86 17.78
N ARG A 35 -7.95 -8.00 16.80
CA ARG A 35 -8.34 -8.40 15.44
C ARG A 35 -7.15 -8.74 14.55
N TYR A 36 -5.93 -8.67 15.07
CA TYR A 36 -4.70 -8.91 14.31
C TYR A 36 -4.41 -10.41 14.30
N ASP A 37 -4.66 -11.03 13.16
CA ASP A 37 -4.37 -12.41 12.86
C ASP A 37 -3.30 -12.49 11.77
N TRP A 38 -2.43 -13.48 11.81
CA TRP A 38 -1.27 -13.60 10.92
C TRP A 38 -0.38 -12.32 10.86
N SER A 39 -0.15 -11.69 12.00
CA SER A 39 0.61 -10.43 12.03
C SER A 39 1.27 -10.10 13.36
N THR A 40 1.59 -11.11 14.17
CA THR A 40 2.17 -10.88 15.52
C THR A 40 3.50 -10.13 15.45
N GLY A 41 4.35 -10.44 14.46
CA GLY A 41 5.62 -9.76 14.26
C GLY A 41 5.43 -8.29 13.92
N ALA A 42 4.61 -8.02 12.92
CA ALA A 42 4.28 -6.66 12.48
C ALA A 42 3.58 -5.84 13.57
N TYR A 43 2.62 -6.44 14.28
CA TYR A 43 1.96 -5.79 15.43
C TYR A 43 2.97 -5.37 16.49
N ASN A 44 3.85 -6.28 16.91
CA ASN A 44 4.84 -5.97 17.94
C ASN A 44 5.81 -4.89 17.47
N GLN A 45 6.23 -4.93 16.20
CA GLN A 45 7.12 -3.94 15.60
C GLN A 45 6.54 -2.53 15.73
N ILE A 46 5.26 -2.35 15.40
CA ILE A 46 4.60 -1.04 15.37
C ILE A 46 4.11 -0.60 16.76
N PHE A 47 3.43 -1.48 17.49
CA PHE A 47 2.77 -1.05 18.73
C PHE A 47 3.64 -1.16 19.97
N ARG A 48 4.75 -1.91 19.94
CA ARG A 48 5.59 -2.14 21.12
C ARG A 48 7.03 -1.68 20.94
N VAL A 49 7.61 -1.89 19.76
CA VAL A 49 9.03 -1.57 19.51
C VAL A 49 9.19 -0.16 18.97
N HIS A 50 8.34 0.21 17.99
CA HIS A 50 8.40 1.50 17.32
C HIS A 50 7.05 2.23 17.28
N PRO A 51 6.39 2.47 18.43
CA PRO A 51 5.10 3.18 18.45
C PRO A 51 5.20 4.61 17.88
N GLU A 52 6.38 5.19 17.86
CA GLU A 52 6.65 6.50 17.26
C GLU A 52 6.55 6.53 15.72
N TRP A 53 6.43 5.39 15.07
CA TRP A 53 6.21 5.31 13.62
C TRP A 53 4.77 5.63 13.22
N ILE A 54 3.81 5.43 14.11
CA ILE A 54 2.40 5.74 13.87
C ILE A 54 2.26 7.24 13.55
N GLY A 55 1.63 7.53 12.41
CA GLY A 55 1.47 8.89 11.90
C GLY A 55 2.70 9.50 11.21
N LYS A 56 3.77 8.71 11.02
CA LYS A 56 4.98 9.13 10.29
C LYS A 56 5.30 8.26 9.08
N VAL A 57 4.93 6.98 9.13
CA VAL A 57 5.11 6.06 8.00
C VAL A 57 4.10 6.40 6.93
N ILE A 58 4.58 6.67 5.73
CA ILE A 58 3.73 7.04 4.59
C ILE A 58 3.29 5.84 3.76
N ALA A 59 4.00 4.72 3.85
CA ALA A 59 3.62 3.47 3.22
C ALA A 59 4.30 2.27 3.91
N ASP A 60 3.61 1.14 3.90
CA ASP A 60 4.11 -0.19 4.21
C ASP A 60 3.91 -1.08 2.98
N ILE A 61 5.00 -1.69 2.52
CA ILE A 61 5.01 -2.57 1.35
C ILE A 61 5.36 -3.97 1.81
N ASN A 62 4.38 -4.85 1.87
CA ASN A 62 4.57 -6.23 2.26
C ASN A 62 4.92 -7.12 1.04
N PHE A 63 5.94 -7.94 1.19
CA PHE A 63 6.45 -8.83 0.14
C PHE A 63 6.05 -10.27 0.45
N GLU A 64 5.10 -10.79 -0.31
CA GLU A 64 4.69 -12.19 -0.20
C GLU A 64 4.88 -12.93 -1.52
N LEU A 65 5.34 -14.18 -1.44
CA LEU A 65 5.47 -15.10 -2.57
C LEU A 65 6.13 -14.51 -3.84
N PRO A 66 7.24 -13.76 -3.73
CA PRO A 66 7.74 -12.94 -4.86
C PRO A 66 8.36 -13.77 -6.00
N ALA A 67 8.48 -15.08 -5.86
CA ALA A 67 9.03 -15.98 -6.87
C ALA A 67 8.00 -16.95 -7.43
N MET A 68 6.74 -16.84 -7.05
CA MET A 68 5.65 -17.64 -7.57
C MET A 68 5.18 -17.08 -8.91
N ASN A 69 5.10 -17.93 -9.93
CA ASN A 69 4.61 -17.57 -11.26
C ASN A 69 3.36 -18.37 -11.57
N GLU A 70 2.23 -17.87 -11.14
CA GLU A 70 0.93 -18.47 -11.43
C GLU A 70 -0.05 -17.43 -11.98
N GLY A 71 -0.86 -17.84 -12.94
CA GLY A 71 -1.80 -16.94 -13.59
C GLY A 71 -1.16 -16.04 -14.64
N THR A 72 -1.97 -15.13 -15.17
CA THR A 72 -1.56 -14.20 -16.24
C THR A 72 -1.43 -12.76 -15.76
N SER A 73 -1.96 -12.44 -14.57
CA SER A 73 -1.87 -11.12 -13.93
C SER A 73 -1.38 -11.24 -12.49
N ASP A 74 -0.63 -10.24 -12.06
CA ASP A 74 -0.32 -10.04 -10.65
C ASP A 74 -1.35 -9.12 -10.00
N GLN A 75 -1.47 -9.17 -8.68
CA GLN A 75 -2.43 -8.39 -7.90
C GLN A 75 -1.72 -7.57 -6.84
N ILE A 76 -1.99 -6.27 -6.81
CA ILE A 76 -1.64 -5.43 -5.67
C ILE A 76 -2.91 -5.19 -4.85
N ARG A 77 -2.93 -5.70 -3.62
CA ARG A 77 -3.98 -5.37 -2.65
C ARG A 77 -3.57 -4.13 -1.89
N THR A 78 -4.52 -3.21 -1.67
CA THR A 78 -4.19 -1.97 -0.99
C THR A 78 -5.37 -1.43 -0.17
N SER A 79 -5.12 -0.44 0.70
CA SER A 79 -6.19 0.33 1.32
C SER A 79 -6.94 1.15 0.26
N TYR A 80 -8.19 1.46 0.54
CA TYR A 80 -9.02 2.26 -0.38
C TYR A 80 -8.32 3.53 -0.84
N GLU A 81 -7.66 4.22 0.08
CA GLU A 81 -7.04 5.52 -0.15
C GLU A 81 -5.81 5.48 -1.04
N LEU A 82 -5.12 4.35 -1.14
CA LEU A 82 -3.94 4.20 -2.00
C LEU A 82 -4.29 3.73 -3.42
N LYS A 83 -5.54 3.34 -3.67
CA LYS A 83 -5.94 2.79 -4.97
C LYS A 83 -5.58 3.70 -6.14
N THR A 84 -5.93 4.97 -6.05
CA THR A 84 -5.67 5.95 -7.13
C THR A 84 -4.18 6.09 -7.43
N PHE A 85 -3.34 6.16 -6.41
CA PHE A 85 -1.90 6.25 -6.56
C PHE A 85 -1.31 5.00 -7.22
N VAL A 86 -1.70 3.81 -6.75
CA VAL A 86 -1.19 2.53 -7.27
C VAL A 86 -1.70 2.25 -8.67
N ASP A 87 -2.93 2.61 -9.00
CA ASP A 87 -3.47 2.55 -10.37
C ASP A 87 -2.65 3.41 -11.35
N GLY A 88 -2.22 4.59 -10.92
CA GLY A 88 -1.31 5.43 -11.71
C GLY A 88 0.09 4.83 -11.85
N PHE A 89 0.60 4.25 -10.76
CA PHE A 89 1.93 3.65 -10.70
C PHE A 89 2.08 2.40 -11.58
N LYS A 90 1.08 1.51 -11.64
CA LYS A 90 1.21 0.18 -12.28
C LYS A 90 1.71 0.21 -13.72
N SER A 91 1.46 1.31 -14.43
CA SER A 91 1.96 1.50 -15.81
C SER A 91 3.47 1.73 -15.91
N ALA A 92 4.13 2.06 -14.82
CA ALA A 92 5.58 2.25 -14.75
C ALA A 92 6.34 0.93 -14.53
N VAL A 93 5.65 -0.16 -14.20
CA VAL A 93 6.28 -1.46 -13.97
C VAL A 93 6.68 -2.09 -15.29
N PRO A 94 7.97 -2.37 -15.52
CA PRO A 94 8.41 -2.97 -16.78
C PRO A 94 7.94 -4.42 -16.88
N GLN A 95 7.51 -4.81 -18.07
CA GLN A 95 7.17 -6.19 -18.37
C GLN A 95 8.43 -7.07 -18.31
N VAL A 96 8.24 -8.31 -17.89
CA VAL A 96 9.27 -9.34 -17.87
C VAL A 96 8.75 -10.53 -18.69
N ASP A 97 9.47 -10.91 -19.74
CA ASP A 97 9.10 -12.05 -20.57
C ASP A 97 8.98 -13.33 -19.72
N GLY A 98 7.83 -13.99 -19.82
CA GLY A 98 7.56 -15.22 -19.06
C GLY A 98 6.94 -15.02 -17.68
N ALA A 99 6.65 -13.77 -17.27
CA ALA A 99 5.92 -13.47 -16.04
C ALA A 99 4.77 -12.50 -16.29
N PHE A 100 3.59 -12.80 -15.76
CA PHE A 100 2.42 -11.93 -15.68
C PHE A 100 2.19 -11.05 -16.93
N PRO A 101 1.81 -11.64 -18.09
CA PRO A 101 1.66 -10.91 -19.35
C PRO A 101 0.51 -9.89 -19.33
N ASP A 102 -0.45 -10.06 -18.43
CA ASP A 102 -1.58 -9.17 -18.30
C ASP A 102 -1.28 -7.98 -17.35
N ALA A 103 -2.16 -7.02 -17.34
CA ALA A 103 -2.02 -5.85 -16.48
C ALA A 103 -2.15 -6.22 -15.00
N ILE A 104 -1.38 -5.52 -14.14
CA ILE A 104 -1.51 -5.64 -12.69
C ILE A 104 -2.92 -5.23 -12.26
N GLU A 105 -3.58 -6.07 -11.48
CA GLU A 105 -4.89 -5.80 -10.88
C GLU A 105 -4.74 -5.09 -9.54
N ILE A 106 -5.51 -4.03 -9.31
CA ILE A 106 -5.52 -3.33 -8.03
C ILE A 106 -6.80 -3.70 -7.28
N ILE A 107 -6.63 -4.34 -6.12
CA ILE A 107 -7.73 -4.86 -5.30
C ILE A 107 -7.83 -4.07 -4.00
N VAL A 108 -9.03 -3.68 -3.63
CA VAL A 108 -9.38 -3.02 -2.36
C VAL A 108 -10.58 -3.73 -1.71
N PRO A 109 -10.67 -3.76 -0.40
CA PRO A 109 -9.68 -3.35 0.59
C PRO A 109 -8.55 -4.36 0.76
N THR A 110 -7.55 -3.98 1.57
CA THR A 110 -6.55 -4.94 2.06
C THR A 110 -7.22 -6.04 2.89
N GLN A 111 -6.63 -7.23 2.88
CA GLN A 111 -7.01 -8.30 3.80
C GLN A 111 -6.30 -8.13 5.14
N THR A 112 -6.87 -8.70 6.21
CA THR A 112 -6.28 -8.65 7.56
C THR A 112 -5.40 -9.87 7.87
N ARG A 113 -5.19 -10.75 6.91
CA ARG A 113 -4.51 -12.04 7.06
C ARG A 113 -3.13 -12.01 6.41
N SER A 114 -2.23 -11.21 6.92
CA SER A 114 -0.82 -11.12 6.50
C SER A 114 -0.08 -10.13 7.40
N ASP A 115 1.24 -10.00 7.26
CA ASP A 115 2.10 -9.09 8.03
C ASP A 115 1.74 -7.61 7.81
N HIS A 116 0.57 -7.23 8.30
CA HIS A 116 0.09 -5.85 8.29
C HIS A 116 0.30 -5.22 9.65
N PRO A 117 1.24 -4.30 9.79
CA PRO A 117 1.62 -3.80 11.10
C PRO A 117 0.54 -2.97 11.79
N SER A 118 -0.38 -2.35 11.07
CA SER A 118 -1.43 -1.51 11.71
C SER A 118 -2.44 -0.99 10.71
N PRO A 119 -3.74 -0.88 11.07
CA PRO A 119 -4.67 -0.05 10.31
C PRO A 119 -4.26 1.42 10.22
N SER A 120 -3.35 1.86 11.09
CA SER A 120 -2.89 3.25 11.13
C SER A 120 -1.72 3.58 10.19
N ILE A 121 -1.26 2.62 9.38
CA ILE A 121 -0.21 2.82 8.37
C ILE A 121 -0.77 2.46 6.99
N PRO A 122 -0.66 3.34 5.99
CA PRO A 122 -1.08 3.06 4.62
C PRO A 122 -0.37 1.82 4.05
N ARG A 123 -1.11 0.90 3.45
CA ARG A 123 -0.65 -0.46 3.16
C ARG A 123 -0.75 -0.83 1.71
N LEU A 124 0.21 -1.65 1.29
CA LEU A 124 0.30 -2.27 -0.02
C LEU A 124 0.80 -3.71 0.10
N PRO A 125 -0.02 -4.66 0.57
CA PRO A 125 0.32 -6.06 0.38
C PRO A 125 0.14 -6.42 -1.10
N SER A 126 1.12 -7.08 -1.68
CA SER A 126 0.95 -7.78 -2.94
C SER A 126 0.57 -9.23 -2.64
N SER A 127 -0.39 -9.76 -3.34
CA SER A 127 -0.71 -11.18 -3.27
C SER A 127 -1.05 -11.70 -4.66
N VAL A 128 -0.47 -12.80 -5.05
CA VAL A 128 -0.82 -13.52 -6.27
C VAL A 128 -2.06 -14.37 -6.00
N THR A 129 -3.07 -14.30 -6.85
CA THR A 129 -4.20 -15.21 -6.78
C THR A 129 -3.90 -16.45 -7.60
N ALA A 130 -3.60 -17.55 -6.90
CA ALA A 130 -3.40 -18.84 -7.57
C ALA A 130 -4.74 -19.40 -8.10
N PRO A 131 -4.77 -19.88 -9.35
CA PRO A 131 -5.93 -20.57 -9.91
C PRO A 131 -6.20 -21.90 -9.17
N PRO A 132 -7.43 -22.46 -9.23
CA PRO A 132 -7.73 -23.76 -8.65
C PRO A 132 -6.79 -24.84 -9.20
N GLY A 133 -6.16 -25.62 -8.30
CA GLY A 133 -5.19 -26.65 -8.64
C GLY A 133 -3.74 -26.17 -8.81
N GLY A 134 -3.50 -24.88 -8.61
CA GLY A 134 -2.17 -24.30 -8.69
C GLY A 134 -1.32 -24.45 -7.42
N PHE A 135 -0.30 -23.61 -7.29
CA PHE A 135 0.67 -23.62 -6.18
C PHE A 135 0.03 -23.66 -4.80
N ALA A 136 -0.98 -22.83 -4.55
CA ALA A 136 -1.64 -22.75 -3.26
C ALA A 136 -2.29 -24.06 -2.80
N GLN A 137 -2.65 -24.94 -3.74
CA GLN A 137 -3.28 -26.24 -3.43
C GLN A 137 -2.31 -27.41 -3.43
N THR A 138 -1.17 -27.27 -4.07
CA THR A 138 -0.24 -28.37 -4.30
C THR A 138 1.08 -28.24 -3.55
N HIS A 139 1.54 -27.01 -3.29
CA HIS A 139 2.85 -26.73 -2.72
C HIS A 139 2.79 -25.88 -1.46
N TYR A 140 1.94 -24.84 -1.44
CA TYR A 140 1.86 -23.87 -0.35
C TYR A 140 1.66 -24.55 1.01
N HIS A 141 2.42 -24.12 2.01
CA HIS A 141 2.46 -24.69 3.37
C HIS A 141 2.76 -26.21 3.42
N SER A 142 3.52 -26.70 2.48
CA SER A 142 3.91 -28.12 2.43
C SER A 142 5.39 -28.31 2.13
N GLN A 143 5.85 -29.57 2.29
CA GLN A 143 7.21 -29.96 1.93
C GLN A 143 7.50 -29.93 0.42
N PHE A 144 6.50 -29.71 -0.40
CA PHE A 144 6.63 -29.62 -1.84
C PHE A 144 6.92 -28.19 -2.32
N ASP A 145 6.85 -27.20 -1.40
CA ASP A 145 7.31 -25.84 -1.67
C ASP A 145 8.84 -25.80 -1.52
N ASP A 146 9.50 -26.11 -2.58
CA ASP A 146 10.96 -26.20 -2.67
C ASP A 146 11.51 -25.38 -3.85
N ARG A 147 12.75 -25.63 -4.25
CA ARG A 147 13.42 -24.85 -5.31
C ARG A 147 12.79 -25.00 -6.69
N ASP A 148 12.03 -26.07 -6.93
CA ASP A 148 11.40 -26.31 -8.23
C ASP A 148 10.19 -25.41 -8.46
N THR A 149 9.65 -24.78 -7.39
CA THR A 149 8.58 -23.78 -7.47
C THR A 149 9.09 -22.36 -7.77
N TYR A 150 10.40 -22.13 -7.71
CA TYR A 150 11.00 -20.83 -7.94
C TYR A 150 10.96 -20.41 -9.40
N SER A 151 10.32 -19.30 -9.72
CA SER A 151 10.39 -18.62 -11.01
C SER A 151 11.32 -17.40 -10.93
N ARG A 152 12.38 -17.44 -11.75
CA ARG A 152 13.29 -16.30 -11.87
C ARG A 152 12.61 -15.08 -12.50
N GLU A 153 11.72 -15.32 -13.46
CA GLU A 153 10.99 -14.29 -14.18
C GLU A 153 10.01 -13.57 -13.28
N ALA A 154 9.21 -14.31 -12.49
CA ALA A 154 8.32 -13.74 -11.48
C ALA A 154 9.11 -12.97 -10.40
N PHE A 155 10.21 -13.55 -9.95
CA PHE A 155 11.08 -12.89 -8.96
C PHE A 155 11.65 -11.57 -9.50
N LEU A 156 12.07 -11.51 -10.77
CA LEU A 156 12.56 -10.30 -11.40
C LEU A 156 11.45 -9.25 -11.57
N PHE A 157 10.26 -9.68 -11.99
CA PHE A 157 9.10 -8.81 -12.10
C PHE A 157 8.76 -8.13 -10.76
N HIS A 158 8.62 -8.92 -9.69
CA HIS A 158 8.34 -8.40 -8.36
C HIS A 158 9.47 -7.53 -7.80
N HIS A 159 10.73 -7.91 -8.09
CA HIS A 159 11.88 -7.10 -7.71
C HIS A 159 11.80 -5.69 -8.31
N ASN A 160 11.48 -5.59 -9.59
CA ASN A 160 11.29 -4.31 -10.29
C ASN A 160 10.09 -3.56 -9.73
N MET A 161 8.94 -4.23 -9.60
CA MET A 161 7.70 -3.62 -9.12
C MET A 161 7.87 -3.02 -7.72
N TYR A 162 8.36 -3.81 -6.77
CA TYR A 162 8.54 -3.34 -5.39
C TYR A 162 9.63 -2.26 -5.27
N GLY A 163 10.74 -2.39 -6.00
CA GLY A 163 11.80 -1.38 -6.02
C GLY A 163 11.30 -0.05 -6.56
N LEU A 164 10.58 -0.06 -7.68
CA LEU A 164 10.00 1.15 -8.27
C LEU A 164 8.89 1.75 -7.40
N LEU A 165 8.08 0.91 -6.76
CA LEU A 165 7.04 1.37 -5.85
C LEU A 165 7.62 2.09 -4.63
N MET A 166 8.70 1.55 -4.04
CA MET A 166 9.44 2.22 -2.97
C MET A 166 9.95 3.59 -3.40
N MET A 167 10.54 3.68 -4.61
CA MET A 167 11.01 4.97 -5.15
C MET A 167 9.86 5.94 -5.41
N ALA A 168 8.72 5.45 -5.91
CA ALA A 168 7.53 6.29 -6.12
C ALA A 168 7.01 6.89 -4.81
N TYR A 169 7.00 6.13 -3.71
CA TYR A 169 6.67 6.66 -2.38
C TYR A 169 7.74 7.59 -1.83
N ASP A 170 9.00 7.28 -2.04
CA ASP A 170 10.11 8.14 -1.63
C ASP A 170 9.99 9.55 -2.24
N HIS A 171 9.47 9.63 -3.46
CA HIS A 171 9.24 10.88 -4.19
C HIS A 171 7.88 11.56 -3.89
N CYS A 172 7.17 11.16 -2.86
CA CYS A 172 5.96 11.87 -2.38
C CYS A 172 6.30 12.79 -1.22
N ALA A 173 6.01 14.08 -1.30
CA ALA A 173 6.13 14.99 -0.14
C ALA A 173 5.04 14.75 0.90
N VAL A 174 3.86 14.32 0.43
CA VAL A 174 2.68 13.99 1.24
C VAL A 174 2.25 12.57 0.91
N SER A 175 1.81 11.80 1.90
CA SER A 175 1.25 10.46 1.68
C SER A 175 0.11 10.54 0.66
N PRO A 176 0.16 9.76 -0.44
CA PRO A 176 -0.75 9.92 -1.57
C PRO A 176 -2.12 9.25 -1.32
N LEU A 177 -2.82 9.70 -0.29
CA LEU A 177 -4.09 9.14 0.17
C LEU A 177 -5.27 9.87 -0.45
N ASP A 178 -6.06 9.15 -1.25
CA ASP A 178 -7.31 9.59 -1.87
C ASP A 178 -8.50 8.91 -1.19
N PHE A 179 -9.25 9.66 -0.39
CA PHE A 179 -10.37 9.12 0.38
C PHE A 179 -11.63 8.87 -0.45
N SER A 180 -11.68 9.31 -1.71
CA SER A 180 -12.87 9.16 -2.57
C SER A 180 -13.27 7.71 -2.79
N THR A 181 -12.29 6.79 -2.92
CA THR A 181 -12.55 5.35 -3.09
C THR A 181 -13.26 4.73 -1.89
N ARG A 182 -12.88 5.10 -0.66
CA ARG A 182 -13.56 4.62 0.56
C ARG A 182 -14.98 5.16 0.65
N LEU A 183 -15.18 6.44 0.35
CA LEU A 183 -16.50 7.07 0.38
C LEU A 183 -17.44 6.46 -0.65
N SER A 184 -16.94 6.20 -1.87
CA SER A 184 -17.69 5.45 -2.88
C SER A 184 -18.09 4.05 -2.39
N ALA A 185 -17.16 3.30 -1.79
CA ALA A 185 -17.46 1.97 -1.25
C ALA A 185 -18.48 2.02 -0.10
N LEU A 186 -18.45 3.05 0.74
CA LEU A 186 -19.46 3.26 1.78
C LEU A 186 -20.83 3.55 1.17
N ARG A 187 -20.90 4.37 0.12
CA ARG A 187 -22.14 4.65 -0.61
C ARG A 187 -22.71 3.39 -1.24
N ASP A 188 -21.87 2.59 -1.87
CA ASP A 188 -22.27 1.33 -2.52
C ASP A 188 -22.74 0.26 -1.51
N ALA A 189 -22.28 0.33 -0.26
CA ALA A 189 -22.66 -0.57 0.82
C ALA A 189 -23.98 -0.16 1.51
N MET A 190 -24.58 0.96 1.14
CA MET A 190 -25.88 1.37 1.70
C MET A 190 -26.97 0.42 1.28
N ASP A 191 -27.77 -0.04 2.25
CA ASP A 191 -28.90 -0.95 2.04
C ASP A 191 -30.22 -0.25 2.41
N ASP A 192 -30.93 0.22 1.40
CA ASP A 192 -32.22 0.90 1.54
C ASP A 192 -33.33 -0.01 2.11
N THR A 193 -33.11 -1.34 2.15
CA THR A 193 -34.09 -2.27 2.73
C THR A 193 -34.06 -2.29 4.27
N VAL A 194 -32.94 -1.86 4.86
CA VAL A 194 -32.75 -1.83 6.32
C VAL A 194 -32.71 -0.40 6.90
N MET A 195 -32.67 0.61 6.03
CA MET A 195 -32.61 2.03 6.43
C MET A 195 -33.95 2.72 6.18
N THR A 196 -34.30 3.65 7.07
CA THR A 196 -35.42 4.55 6.82
C THR A 196 -35.03 5.62 5.81
N ALA A 197 -36.01 6.17 5.07
CA ALA A 197 -35.75 7.26 4.13
C ALA A 197 -35.03 8.49 4.76
N GLN A 198 -35.32 8.77 6.05
CA GLN A 198 -34.64 9.84 6.78
C GLN A 198 -33.17 9.50 7.06
N GLN A 199 -32.85 8.24 7.41
CA GLN A 199 -31.47 7.79 7.63
C GLN A 199 -30.68 7.80 6.31
N THR A 200 -31.26 7.29 5.23
CA THR A 200 -30.66 7.33 3.88
C THR A 200 -30.36 8.76 3.45
N ALA A 201 -31.32 9.68 3.62
CA ALA A 201 -31.12 11.09 3.26
C ALA A 201 -30.00 11.76 4.11
N ALA A 202 -29.98 11.50 5.41
CA ALA A 202 -28.95 12.05 6.30
C ALA A 202 -27.55 11.52 5.97
N LEU A 203 -27.44 10.21 5.69
CA LEU A 203 -26.17 9.60 5.32
C LEU A 203 -25.67 10.09 3.96
N ASN A 204 -26.56 10.20 2.96
CA ASN A 204 -26.19 10.76 1.66
C ASN A 204 -25.67 12.20 1.79
N ALA A 205 -26.33 13.05 2.58
CA ALA A 205 -25.86 14.42 2.80
C ALA A 205 -24.47 14.46 3.47
N ALA A 206 -24.22 13.59 4.45
CA ALA A 206 -22.91 13.47 5.09
C ALA A 206 -21.84 12.96 4.12
N LEU A 207 -22.17 11.99 3.25
CA LEU A 207 -21.25 11.49 2.22
C LEU A 207 -20.94 12.57 1.17
N ASP A 208 -21.93 13.35 0.72
CA ASP A 208 -21.72 14.44 -0.24
C ASP A 208 -20.75 15.50 0.31
N GLU A 209 -20.87 15.85 1.60
CA GLU A 209 -19.94 16.76 2.29
C GLU A 209 -18.53 16.14 2.40
N ALA A 210 -18.44 14.87 2.79
CA ALA A 210 -17.17 14.16 2.92
C ALA A 210 -16.48 13.99 1.55
N GLU A 211 -17.20 13.68 0.48
CA GLU A 211 -16.67 13.56 -0.89
C GLU A 211 -16.12 14.88 -1.40
N SER A 212 -16.81 15.99 -1.11
CA SER A 212 -16.32 17.33 -1.46
C SER A 212 -15.01 17.66 -0.75
N ALA A 213 -14.92 17.36 0.56
CA ALA A 213 -13.71 17.56 1.34
C ALA A 213 -12.56 16.63 0.87
N ALA A 214 -12.86 15.36 0.58
CA ALA A 214 -11.90 14.39 0.08
C ALA A 214 -11.31 14.82 -1.27
N SER A 215 -12.15 15.29 -2.20
CA SER A 215 -11.71 15.78 -3.51
C SER A 215 -10.78 16.98 -3.38
N ALA A 216 -11.13 17.95 -2.54
CA ALA A 216 -10.29 19.14 -2.30
C ALA A 216 -8.94 18.77 -1.63
N ALA A 217 -8.94 17.79 -0.72
CA ALA A 217 -7.73 17.30 -0.09
C ALA A 217 -6.83 16.58 -1.10
N TRP A 218 -7.42 15.71 -1.94
CA TRP A 218 -6.68 14.97 -2.97
C TRP A 218 -6.06 15.89 -4.03
N GLU A 219 -6.79 16.91 -4.48
CA GLU A 219 -6.26 17.91 -5.41
C GLU A 219 -5.00 18.56 -4.83
N LYS A 220 -5.07 19.01 -3.58
CA LYS A 220 -3.93 19.63 -2.90
C LYS A 220 -2.75 18.66 -2.69
N VAL A 221 -3.01 17.41 -2.31
CA VAL A 221 -1.97 16.36 -2.18
C VAL A 221 -1.29 16.13 -3.53
N SER A 222 -2.10 16.03 -4.60
CA SER A 222 -1.60 15.79 -5.97
C SER A 222 -0.74 16.95 -6.47
N GLU A 223 -1.17 18.19 -6.25
CA GLU A 223 -0.41 19.40 -6.62
C GLU A 223 0.95 19.44 -5.92
N VAL A 224 0.97 19.21 -4.60
CA VAL A 224 2.21 19.23 -3.80
C VAL A 224 3.15 18.13 -4.26
N ASN A 225 2.66 16.91 -4.44
CA ASN A 225 3.49 15.78 -4.87
C ASN A 225 4.04 15.99 -6.29
N ALA A 226 3.24 16.53 -7.21
CA ALA A 226 3.69 16.86 -8.56
C ALA A 226 4.77 17.97 -8.55
N ALA A 227 4.61 19.00 -7.72
CA ALA A 227 5.61 20.04 -7.57
C ALA A 227 6.91 19.50 -6.96
N TYR A 228 6.81 18.62 -5.96
CA TYR A 228 7.95 17.98 -5.32
C TYR A 228 8.72 17.10 -6.30
N GLN A 229 8.02 16.21 -7.03
CA GLN A 229 8.64 15.38 -8.06
C GLN A 229 9.37 16.23 -9.10
N LYS A 230 8.74 17.32 -9.55
CA LYS A 230 9.35 18.23 -10.52
C LYS A 230 10.65 18.88 -9.98
N ALA A 231 10.68 19.24 -8.70
CA ALA A 231 11.88 19.79 -8.07
C ALA A 231 13.00 18.74 -8.00
N LEU A 232 12.67 17.48 -7.64
CA LEU A 232 13.61 16.37 -7.63
C LEU A 232 14.19 16.10 -9.04
N ASP A 233 13.34 16.03 -10.05
CA ASP A 233 13.74 15.79 -11.45
C ASP A 233 14.65 16.90 -11.99
N ALA A 234 14.47 18.13 -11.51
CA ALA A 234 15.31 19.28 -11.84
C ALA A 234 16.61 19.34 -11.03
N GLY A 235 16.77 18.51 -10.01
CA GLY A 235 17.88 18.59 -9.05
C GLY A 235 17.82 19.84 -8.17
N ASP A 236 16.66 20.48 -8.05
CA ASP A 236 16.44 21.67 -7.21
C ASP A 236 16.15 21.24 -5.77
N THR A 237 17.22 20.92 -5.05
CA THR A 237 17.15 20.46 -3.66
C THR A 237 16.57 21.53 -2.73
N ALA A 238 16.81 22.81 -3.00
CA ALA A 238 16.28 23.89 -2.19
C ALA A 238 14.76 24.00 -2.29
N GLN A 239 14.21 23.86 -3.50
CA GLN A 239 12.77 23.84 -3.72
C GLN A 239 12.15 22.56 -3.16
N ALA A 240 12.80 21.41 -3.30
CA ALA A 240 12.33 20.15 -2.72
C ALA A 240 12.24 20.23 -1.19
N ASP A 241 13.28 20.74 -0.53
CA ASP A 241 13.30 20.94 0.93
C ASP A 241 12.20 21.91 1.40
N ALA A 242 11.98 23.00 0.66
CA ALA A 242 10.93 23.96 0.97
C ALA A 242 9.53 23.28 0.90
N LEU A 243 9.25 22.55 -0.17
CA LEU A 243 7.99 21.82 -0.34
C LEU A 243 7.76 20.78 0.76
N LEU A 244 8.80 20.03 1.14
CA LEU A 244 8.70 19.09 2.27
C LEU A 244 8.36 19.79 3.58
N GLN A 245 8.92 20.97 3.83
CA GLN A 245 8.63 21.72 5.05
C GLN A 245 7.24 22.33 5.05
N GLU A 246 6.82 22.93 3.93
CA GLU A 246 5.51 23.55 3.78
C GLU A 246 4.37 22.52 3.82
N SER A 247 4.62 21.30 3.34
CA SER A 247 3.62 20.23 3.30
C SER A 247 3.51 19.38 4.57
N ARG A 248 4.37 19.59 5.57
CA ARG A 248 4.37 18.78 6.81
C ARG A 248 3.03 18.72 7.52
N GLN A 249 2.34 19.86 7.62
CA GLN A 249 1.02 19.90 8.26
C GLN A 249 -0.01 19.14 7.42
N LEU A 250 -0.02 19.35 6.11
CA LEU A 250 -0.90 18.61 5.20
C LEU A 250 -0.67 17.09 5.31
N ASN A 251 0.58 16.64 5.34
CA ASN A 251 0.89 15.23 5.50
C ASN A 251 0.42 14.68 6.86
N ALA A 252 0.60 15.45 7.93
CA ALA A 252 0.10 15.06 9.25
C ALA A 252 -1.43 14.95 9.28
N ASP A 253 -2.13 15.90 8.67
CA ASP A 253 -3.60 15.93 8.61
C ASP A 253 -4.15 14.74 7.80
N VAL A 254 -3.54 14.43 6.65
CA VAL A 254 -3.91 13.30 5.79
C VAL A 254 -3.69 11.96 6.51
N LEU A 255 -2.55 11.78 7.20
CA LEU A 255 -2.28 10.57 7.97
C LEU A 255 -3.20 10.44 9.19
N ALA A 256 -3.55 11.55 9.84
CA ALA A 256 -4.50 11.54 10.94
C ALA A 256 -5.93 11.19 10.47
N ALA A 257 -6.36 11.71 9.32
CA ALA A 257 -7.63 11.36 8.70
C ALA A 257 -7.68 9.87 8.34
N PHE A 258 -6.60 9.32 7.76
CA PHE A 258 -6.49 7.90 7.45
C PHE A 258 -6.61 7.04 8.73
N LYS A 259 -5.85 7.39 9.78
CA LYS A 259 -5.93 6.70 11.07
C LYS A 259 -7.35 6.73 11.63
N SER A 260 -8.01 7.88 11.60
CA SER A 260 -9.38 8.05 12.10
C SER A 260 -10.38 7.19 11.33
N ALA A 261 -10.25 7.13 10.00
CA ALA A 261 -11.07 6.26 9.17
C ALA A 261 -10.88 4.77 9.50
N GLU A 262 -9.63 4.33 9.69
CA GLU A 262 -9.32 2.93 10.02
C GLU A 262 -9.73 2.55 11.46
N ASP A 263 -9.62 3.45 12.42
CA ASP A 263 -10.03 3.20 13.82
C ASP A 263 -11.56 3.12 13.99
N SER A 264 -12.31 3.59 12.98
CA SER A 264 -13.79 3.58 13.00
C SER A 264 -14.39 2.26 12.53
N PHE A 265 -13.57 1.34 12.02
CA PHE A 265 -13.90 0.01 11.54
C PHE A 265 -13.13 -1.07 12.33
#